data_3f7a4892ee1e69b10d14ca4765c8d00f
#
_entry.id   3f7a4892ee1e69b10d14ca4765c8d00f
#
_cell.length_a   1.000
_cell.length_b   1.000
_cell.length_c   1.000
_cell.angle_alpha   90.00
_cell.angle_beta   90.00
_cell.angle_gamma   90.00
#
_symmetry.space_group_name_H-M   'P 1'
#
loop_
_entity.id
_entity.type
_entity.pdbx_description
1 polymer ?
#
loop_
_entity_poly.entity_id
_entity_poly.type
_entity_poly.pdbx_seq_one_letter_code
_entity_poly.pdbx_strand_id
1 'polypeptide(L)'
;GLGDVYKRQLPMAPGVAERRTHTYVRNGTTSLFAALDIATGAVIGHCYKRHRATEFLDFLKRIDAEMPNGPDVHLVMDNYATHKTPRIKAWLARRPHWHVHFTPTSASWINQVERWFAELTRKQLQRGVHRSTAALEADIHAFIETHNENPTPYKWVKSADQILASVKRFCQKTMSRTSDSGD
;
A
#
# COMPACT_ATOMS: atom_id res chain seq x y z
N GLY A 1 2.04 7.02 -8.27
CA GLY A 1 3.15 6.84 -9.16
C GLY A 1 4.45 6.78 -8.41
N LEU A 2 4.91 5.58 -8.04
CA LEU A 2 6.28 5.34 -7.58
C LEU A 2 7.18 5.30 -8.81
N GLY A 3 7.70 6.42 -9.22
CA GLY A 3 8.50 6.52 -10.45
C GLY A 3 9.48 7.69 -10.51
N ASP A 4 9.87 8.27 -9.39
CA ASP A 4 11.00 9.20 -9.39
C ASP A 4 12.29 8.47 -9.05
N VAL A 5 12.86 7.93 -10.11
CA VAL A 5 14.21 7.36 -10.12
C VAL A 5 15.21 8.47 -9.84
N TYR A 6 16.09 8.21 -8.88
CA TYR A 6 17.27 9.01 -8.57
C TYR A 6 18.00 9.44 -9.86
N LYS A 7 17.94 10.72 -10.18
CA LYS A 7 18.79 11.35 -11.17
C LYS A 7 20.20 11.43 -10.56
N ARG A 8 21.06 10.47 -10.88
CA ARG A 8 22.49 10.62 -10.61
C ARG A 8 23.01 11.77 -11.47
N GLN A 9 23.28 12.89 -10.85
CA GLN A 9 24.07 13.94 -11.45
C GLN A 9 25.52 13.53 -11.44
N LEU A 10 26.14 13.44 -12.62
CA LEU A 10 27.60 13.32 -12.73
C LEU A 10 28.21 14.72 -12.46
N PRO A 11 29.28 14.82 -11.66
CA PRO A 11 29.95 16.08 -11.42
C PRO A 11 30.50 16.62 -12.74
N MET A 12 30.29 17.88 -12.99
CA MET A 12 30.61 18.54 -14.26
C MET A 12 31.89 19.37 -14.15
N ALA A 13 32.67 19.38 -15.22
CA ALA A 13 33.76 20.34 -15.34
C ALA A 13 33.20 21.74 -15.54
N PRO A 14 33.84 22.80 -15.03
CA PRO A 14 33.39 24.18 -15.21
C PRO A 14 33.24 24.53 -16.71
N GLY A 15 32.05 25.04 -17.09
CA GLY A 15 31.75 25.48 -18.46
C GLY A 15 31.10 24.44 -19.37
N VAL A 16 30.82 23.20 -18.89
CA VAL A 16 30.11 22.16 -19.64
C VAL A 16 28.65 22.09 -19.17
N ALA A 17 27.68 22.24 -20.09
CA ALA A 17 26.27 22.14 -19.78
C ALA A 17 25.91 20.72 -19.27
N GLU A 18 25.15 20.63 -18.16
CA GLU A 18 24.73 19.39 -17.54
C GLU A 18 24.05 18.47 -18.56
N ARG A 19 24.67 17.33 -18.90
CA ARG A 19 24.07 16.28 -19.71
C ARG A 19 23.37 15.26 -18.79
N ARG A 20 22.05 15.31 -18.74
CA ARG A 20 21.25 14.27 -18.08
C ARG A 20 21.18 13.06 -19.00
N THR A 21 21.90 11.99 -18.66
CA THR A 21 21.74 10.71 -19.35
C THR A 21 20.42 10.07 -18.96
N HIS A 22 19.43 10.15 -19.83
CA HIS A 22 18.12 9.52 -19.68
C HIS A 22 18.10 8.06 -20.18
N THR A 23 19.12 7.27 -19.87
CA THR A 23 19.10 5.83 -20.14
C THR A 23 18.31 5.13 -19.03
N TYR A 24 16.98 5.28 -19.09
CA TYR A 24 16.07 4.53 -18.25
C TYR A 24 15.54 3.32 -19.02
N VAL A 25 15.95 2.12 -18.60
CA VAL A 25 15.38 0.87 -19.13
C VAL A 25 14.23 0.46 -18.24
N ARG A 26 13.01 0.48 -18.78
CA ARG A 26 11.83 -0.02 -18.09
C ARG A 26 11.71 -1.53 -18.25
N ASN A 27 12.01 -2.29 -17.21
CA ASN A 27 11.93 -3.76 -17.21
C ASN A 27 10.51 -4.31 -16.97
N GLY A 28 9.50 -3.44 -16.96
CA GLY A 28 8.11 -3.77 -16.71
C GLY A 28 7.57 -3.21 -15.40
N THR A 29 6.32 -3.55 -15.08
CA THR A 29 5.64 -3.15 -13.84
C THR A 29 4.85 -4.32 -13.28
N THR A 30 4.77 -4.40 -11.95
CA THR A 30 3.86 -5.28 -11.21
C THR A 30 3.10 -4.49 -10.16
N SER A 31 1.98 -5.01 -9.69
CA SER A 31 1.16 -4.41 -8.63
C SER A 31 1.08 -5.40 -7.48
N LEU A 32 1.60 -5.02 -6.32
CA LEU A 32 1.47 -5.81 -5.10
C LEU A 32 0.18 -5.44 -4.37
N PHE A 33 -0.67 -6.44 -4.12
CA PHE A 33 -1.72 -6.37 -3.11
C PHE A 33 -1.21 -7.04 -1.84
N ALA A 34 -1.42 -6.40 -0.70
CA ALA A 34 -1.04 -6.97 0.59
C ALA A 34 -2.09 -6.67 1.66
N ALA A 35 -2.35 -7.65 2.51
CA ALA A 35 -3.16 -7.54 3.72
C ALA A 35 -2.29 -7.87 4.93
N LEU A 36 -2.36 -7.03 5.96
CA LEU A 36 -1.68 -7.23 7.23
C LEU A 36 -2.68 -7.70 8.26
N ASP A 37 -2.46 -8.86 8.84
CA ASP A 37 -3.17 -9.28 10.04
C ASP A 37 -2.64 -8.48 11.24
N ILE A 38 -3.50 -7.66 11.82
CA ILE A 38 -3.13 -6.78 12.94
C ILE A 38 -2.83 -7.57 14.21
N ALA A 39 -3.48 -8.72 14.40
CA ALA A 39 -3.32 -9.53 15.60
C ALA A 39 -1.99 -10.28 15.63
N THR A 40 -1.60 -10.86 14.51
CA THR A 40 -0.37 -11.67 14.40
C THR A 40 0.81 -10.89 13.83
N GLY A 41 0.54 -9.85 13.02
CA GLY A 41 1.55 -9.14 12.23
C GLY A 41 1.90 -9.86 10.92
N ALA A 42 1.26 -10.99 10.60
CA ALA A 42 1.50 -11.71 9.36
C ALA A 42 0.95 -10.95 8.15
N VAL A 43 1.55 -11.16 7.00
CA VAL A 43 1.20 -10.49 5.74
C VAL A 43 0.81 -11.51 4.69
N ILE A 44 -0.38 -11.36 4.13
CA ILE A 44 -0.80 -12.05 2.92
C ILE A 44 -0.51 -11.11 1.75
N GLY A 45 0.31 -11.52 0.79
CA GLY A 45 0.65 -10.69 -0.34
C GLY A 45 0.67 -11.44 -1.66
N HIS A 46 0.24 -10.76 -2.73
CA HIS A 46 0.30 -11.33 -4.08
C HIS A 46 0.54 -10.25 -5.14
N CYS A 47 1.42 -10.57 -6.09
CA CYS A 47 1.75 -9.68 -7.21
C CYS A 47 0.81 -9.95 -8.40
N TYR A 48 0.32 -8.87 -9.02
CA TYR A 48 -0.55 -8.91 -10.19
C TYR A 48 -0.01 -8.00 -11.29
N LYS A 49 -0.30 -8.34 -12.55
CA LYS A 49 0.09 -7.51 -13.69
C LYS A 49 -0.65 -6.16 -13.74
N ARG A 50 -1.80 -6.06 -13.09
CA ARG A 50 -2.67 -4.85 -13.11
C ARG A 50 -3.35 -4.64 -11.77
N HIS A 51 -3.71 -3.37 -11.50
CA HIS A 51 -4.43 -2.96 -10.30
C HIS A 51 -5.89 -2.65 -10.63
N ARG A 52 -6.72 -3.68 -10.85
CA ARG A 52 -8.14 -3.55 -11.19
C ARG A 52 -9.02 -4.28 -10.18
N ALA A 53 -10.33 -4.04 -10.25
CA ALA A 53 -11.31 -4.70 -9.39
C ALA A 53 -11.32 -6.23 -9.52
N THR A 54 -10.93 -6.78 -10.67
CA THR A 54 -10.81 -8.23 -10.90
C THR A 54 -9.68 -8.83 -10.08
N GLU A 55 -8.52 -8.21 -10.11
CA GLU A 55 -7.35 -8.62 -9.33
C GLU A 55 -7.59 -8.42 -7.83
N PHE A 56 -8.25 -7.33 -7.46
CA PHE A 56 -8.62 -7.10 -6.07
C PHE A 56 -9.63 -8.16 -5.56
N LEU A 57 -10.62 -8.54 -6.35
CA LEU A 57 -11.56 -9.61 -6.00
C LEU A 57 -10.85 -10.97 -5.87
N ASP A 58 -9.88 -11.27 -6.75
CA ASP A 58 -9.07 -12.48 -6.62
C ASP A 58 -8.26 -12.46 -5.32
N PHE A 59 -7.68 -11.31 -4.98
CA PHE A 59 -6.94 -11.14 -3.74
C PHE A 59 -7.83 -11.34 -2.49
N LEU A 60 -9.07 -10.80 -2.48
CA LEU A 60 -10.02 -11.05 -1.41
C LEU A 60 -10.34 -12.54 -1.24
N LYS A 61 -10.46 -13.28 -2.34
CA LYS A 61 -10.68 -14.76 -2.29
C LYS A 61 -9.47 -15.50 -1.73
N ARG A 62 -8.25 -15.01 -1.96
CA ARG A 62 -7.03 -15.57 -1.36
C ARG A 62 -7.02 -15.36 0.14
N ILE A 63 -7.34 -14.16 0.61
CA ILE A 63 -7.48 -13.90 2.04
C ILE A 63 -8.54 -14.83 2.64
N ASP A 64 -9.71 -14.96 2.01
CA ASP A 64 -10.80 -15.82 2.47
C ASP A 64 -10.37 -17.31 2.59
N ALA A 65 -9.52 -17.76 1.65
CA ALA A 65 -9.00 -19.14 1.67
C ALA A 65 -7.93 -19.39 2.76
N GLU A 66 -7.21 -18.35 3.15
CA GLU A 66 -6.19 -18.44 4.21
C GLU A 66 -6.76 -18.20 5.62
N MET A 67 -7.97 -17.62 5.70
CA MET A 67 -8.63 -17.38 6.99
C MET A 67 -9.33 -18.64 7.50
N PRO A 68 -9.18 -19.00 8.78
CA PRO A 68 -9.91 -20.12 9.35
C PRO A 68 -11.43 -19.84 9.35
N ASN A 69 -12.22 -20.88 9.05
CA ASN A 69 -13.68 -20.80 9.12
C ASN A 69 -14.14 -20.45 10.55
N GLY A 70 -14.83 -19.34 10.72
CA GLY A 70 -15.51 -19.03 11.96
C GLY A 70 -15.47 -17.58 12.48
N PRO A 71 -14.31 -16.90 12.64
CA PRO A 71 -14.31 -15.57 13.21
C PRO A 71 -14.81 -14.50 12.21
N ASP A 72 -15.37 -13.41 12.76
CA ASP A 72 -15.67 -12.23 11.98
C ASP A 72 -14.39 -11.59 11.45
N VAL A 73 -14.38 -11.25 10.16
CA VAL A 73 -13.26 -10.61 9.48
C VAL A 73 -13.51 -9.12 9.35
N HIS A 74 -12.76 -8.30 10.05
CA HIS A 74 -12.81 -6.86 9.94
C HIS A 74 -11.72 -6.36 8.97
N LEU A 75 -12.11 -6.03 7.75
CA LEU A 75 -11.20 -5.56 6.72
C LEU A 75 -11.17 -4.02 6.68
N VAL A 76 -10.03 -3.44 7.03
CA VAL A 76 -9.78 -2.00 6.92
C VAL A 76 -9.04 -1.72 5.61
N MET A 77 -9.59 -0.84 4.77
CA MET A 77 -9.00 -0.51 3.48
C MET A 77 -9.18 0.98 3.14
N ASP A 78 -8.41 1.46 2.19
CA ASP A 78 -8.57 2.81 1.66
C ASP A 78 -9.87 2.96 0.86
N ASN A 79 -10.28 4.20 0.66
CA ASN A 79 -11.53 4.54 -0.02
C ASN A 79 -11.40 4.56 -1.56
N TYR A 80 -10.59 3.66 -2.13
CA TYR A 80 -10.34 3.62 -3.56
C TYR A 80 -11.55 3.07 -4.35
N ALA A 81 -11.84 3.66 -5.51
CA ALA A 81 -13.05 3.35 -6.30
C ALA A 81 -13.13 1.87 -6.74
N THR A 82 -12.00 1.22 -7.01
CA THR A 82 -11.96 -0.21 -7.41
C THR A 82 -12.48 -1.13 -6.32
N HIS A 83 -12.40 -0.74 -5.05
CA HIS A 83 -12.88 -1.52 -3.90
C HIS A 83 -14.41 -1.51 -3.76
N LYS A 84 -15.11 -0.66 -4.50
CA LYS A 84 -16.56 -0.45 -4.38
C LYS A 84 -17.38 -0.93 -5.58
N THR A 85 -16.79 -1.73 -6.45
CA THR A 85 -17.46 -2.23 -7.64
C THR A 85 -18.62 -3.18 -7.31
N PRO A 86 -19.66 -3.29 -8.18
CA PRO A 86 -20.81 -4.19 -7.95
C PRO A 86 -20.38 -5.65 -7.70
N ARG A 87 -19.33 -6.12 -8.38
CA ARG A 87 -18.83 -7.50 -8.20
C ARG A 87 -18.27 -7.74 -6.81
N ILE A 88 -17.53 -6.78 -6.25
CA ILE A 88 -16.98 -6.86 -4.90
C ILE A 88 -18.11 -6.79 -3.86
N LYS A 89 -19.06 -5.87 -4.05
CA LYS A 89 -20.23 -5.78 -3.18
C LYS A 89 -21.05 -7.08 -3.17
N ALA A 90 -21.28 -7.69 -4.33
CA ALA A 90 -21.99 -8.97 -4.45
C ALA A 90 -21.21 -10.13 -3.79
N TRP A 91 -19.87 -10.12 -3.84
CA TRP A 91 -19.04 -11.12 -3.18
C TRP A 91 -19.10 -10.97 -1.66
N LEU A 92 -19.00 -9.75 -1.13
CA LEU A 92 -19.12 -9.43 0.29
C LEU A 92 -20.52 -9.76 0.84
N ALA A 93 -21.58 -9.46 0.08
CA ALA A 93 -22.96 -9.74 0.50
C ALA A 93 -23.23 -11.23 0.78
N ARG A 94 -22.45 -12.13 0.18
CA ARG A 94 -22.53 -13.59 0.41
C ARG A 94 -21.70 -14.04 1.63
N ARG A 95 -21.04 -13.11 2.31
CA ARG A 95 -20.12 -13.36 3.44
C ARG A 95 -20.45 -12.43 4.59
N PRO A 96 -21.53 -12.72 5.34
CA PRO A 96 -22.01 -11.83 6.41
C PRO A 96 -21.00 -11.63 7.53
N HIS A 97 -20.02 -12.53 7.67
CA HIS A 97 -18.92 -12.42 8.61
C HIS A 97 -17.79 -11.47 8.16
N TRP A 98 -17.88 -10.90 6.94
CA TRP A 98 -16.91 -9.90 6.44
C TRP A 98 -17.43 -8.48 6.67
N HIS A 99 -16.75 -7.73 7.51
CA HIS A 99 -17.07 -6.35 7.85
C HIS A 99 -16.03 -5.41 7.25
N VAL A 100 -16.44 -4.59 6.28
CA VAL A 100 -15.53 -3.68 5.57
C VAL A 100 -15.60 -2.29 6.18
N HIS A 101 -14.44 -1.75 6.53
CA HIS A 101 -14.25 -0.41 7.08
C HIS A 101 -13.36 0.40 6.14
N PHE A 102 -13.90 1.50 5.61
CA PHE A 102 -13.13 2.40 4.76
C PHE A 102 -12.45 3.46 5.60
N THR A 103 -11.13 3.68 5.36
CA THR A 103 -10.44 4.80 5.98
C THR A 103 -10.98 6.12 5.43
N PRO A 104 -11.09 7.17 6.26
CA PRO A 104 -11.44 8.51 5.77
C PRO A 104 -10.43 8.99 4.73
N THR A 105 -10.88 9.82 3.80
CA THR A 105 -10.00 10.46 2.82
C THR A 105 -8.86 11.19 3.53
N SER A 106 -7.64 11.00 3.06
CA SER A 106 -6.40 11.56 3.66
C SER A 106 -6.05 11.04 5.06
N ALA A 107 -6.62 9.92 5.48
CA ALA A 107 -6.29 9.26 6.76
C ALA A 107 -5.59 7.90 6.54
N SER A 108 -4.79 7.79 5.49
CA SER A 108 -4.01 6.59 5.14
C SER A 108 -3.12 6.10 6.29
N TRP A 109 -2.68 7.02 7.18
CA TRP A 109 -1.92 6.68 8.39
C TRP A 109 -2.66 5.76 9.38
N ILE A 110 -3.97 5.57 9.25
CA ILE A 110 -4.75 4.56 9.98
C ILE A 110 -4.50 3.16 9.39
N ASN A 111 -4.13 3.08 8.12
CA ASN A 111 -3.88 1.82 7.45
C ASN A 111 -2.45 1.33 7.75
N GLN A 112 -2.31 0.42 8.71
CA GLN A 112 -1.00 -0.08 9.15
C GLN A 112 -0.23 -0.83 8.06
N VAL A 113 -0.89 -1.37 7.04
CA VAL A 113 -0.21 -2.02 5.92
C VAL A 113 0.70 -1.06 5.16
N GLU A 114 0.45 0.25 5.18
CA GLU A 114 1.33 1.24 4.57
C GLU A 114 2.71 1.30 5.26
N ARG A 115 2.76 1.04 6.56
CA ARG A 115 4.05 0.94 7.30
C ARG A 115 4.85 -0.25 6.79
N TRP A 116 4.18 -1.37 6.58
CA TRP A 116 4.82 -2.55 6.01
C TRP A 116 5.30 -2.30 4.57
N PHE A 117 4.52 -1.62 3.72
CA PHE A 117 4.98 -1.20 2.39
C PHE A 117 6.21 -0.30 2.44
N ALA A 118 6.27 0.63 3.40
CA ALA A 118 7.45 1.48 3.59
C ALA A 118 8.67 0.66 4.01
N GLU A 119 8.47 -0.37 4.83
CA GLU A 119 9.53 -1.29 5.26
C GLU A 119 10.04 -2.15 4.10
N LEU A 120 9.15 -2.77 3.31
CA LEU A 120 9.49 -3.50 2.09
C LEU A 120 10.29 -2.60 1.13
N THR A 121 9.82 -1.38 0.89
CA THR A 121 10.50 -0.43 0.01
C THR A 121 11.91 -0.14 0.48
N ARG A 122 12.09 0.20 1.75
CA ARG A 122 13.38 0.57 2.33
C ARG A 122 14.36 -0.59 2.43
N LYS A 123 13.88 -1.76 2.84
CA LYS A 123 14.75 -2.92 3.11
C LYS A 123 15.10 -3.70 1.86
N GLN A 124 14.15 -3.83 0.93
CA GLN A 124 14.27 -4.70 -0.23
C GLN A 124 14.33 -3.93 -1.56
N LEU A 125 13.32 -3.09 -1.86
CA LEU A 125 13.19 -2.53 -3.19
C LEU A 125 14.23 -1.46 -3.51
N GLN A 126 14.59 -0.59 -2.57
CA GLN A 126 15.59 0.47 -2.77
C GLN A 126 17.02 -0.07 -2.89
N ARG A 127 17.28 -1.27 -2.37
CA ARG A 127 18.61 -1.89 -2.36
C ARG A 127 18.77 -2.93 -3.48
N GLY A 128 17.68 -3.39 -4.06
CA GLY A 128 17.68 -4.40 -5.10
C GLY A 128 17.95 -3.84 -6.49
N VAL A 129 18.58 -4.64 -7.32
CA VAL A 129 18.71 -4.41 -8.77
C VAL A 129 17.85 -5.42 -9.48
N HIS A 130 16.61 -5.02 -9.81
CA HIS A 130 15.65 -5.91 -10.47
C HIS A 130 15.75 -5.77 -11.99
N ARG A 131 16.25 -6.79 -12.66
CA ARG A 131 16.41 -6.82 -14.13
C ARG A 131 15.16 -7.29 -14.86
N SER A 132 14.16 -7.79 -14.15
CA SER A 132 12.87 -8.22 -14.69
C SER A 132 11.76 -8.11 -13.64
N THR A 133 10.50 -8.09 -14.08
CA THR A 133 9.34 -8.16 -13.17
C THR A 133 9.33 -9.47 -12.38
N ALA A 134 9.71 -10.59 -12.98
CA ALA A 134 9.79 -11.87 -12.30
C ALA A 134 10.81 -11.86 -11.15
N ALA A 135 11.98 -11.24 -11.35
CA ALA A 135 12.96 -11.09 -10.28
C ALA A 135 12.43 -10.20 -9.13
N LEU A 136 11.76 -9.10 -9.47
CA LEU A 136 11.13 -8.22 -8.49
C LEU A 136 10.04 -8.96 -7.68
N GLU A 137 9.18 -9.72 -8.35
CA GLU A 137 8.12 -10.50 -7.71
C GLU A 137 8.69 -11.59 -6.80
N ALA A 138 9.75 -12.29 -7.23
CA ALA A 138 10.44 -13.28 -6.41
C ALA A 138 11.02 -12.65 -5.12
N ASP A 139 11.66 -11.50 -5.23
CA ASP A 139 12.21 -10.78 -4.07
C ASP A 139 11.13 -10.28 -3.11
N ILE A 140 9.98 -9.84 -3.64
CA ILE A 140 8.83 -9.45 -2.83
C ILE A 140 8.28 -10.67 -2.07
N HIS A 141 8.11 -11.81 -2.73
CA HIS A 141 7.62 -13.03 -2.08
C HIS A 141 8.60 -13.53 -1.02
N ALA A 142 9.89 -13.57 -1.30
CA ALA A 142 10.91 -13.95 -0.32
C ALA A 142 10.89 -13.02 0.90
N PHE A 143 10.67 -11.71 0.70
CA PHE A 143 10.54 -10.77 1.81
C PHE A 143 9.31 -11.04 2.67
N ILE A 144 8.15 -11.38 2.05
CA ILE A 144 6.92 -11.74 2.75
C ILE A 144 7.13 -13.02 3.56
N GLU A 145 7.74 -14.05 2.97
CA GLU A 145 8.05 -15.32 3.64
C GLU A 145 8.93 -15.10 4.86
N THR A 146 10.06 -14.39 4.69
CA THR A 146 10.95 -14.06 5.81
C THR A 146 10.26 -13.24 6.90
N HIS A 147 9.39 -12.29 6.53
CA HIS A 147 8.60 -11.53 7.49
C HIS A 147 7.66 -12.43 8.28
N ASN A 148 7.02 -13.38 7.61
CA ASN A 148 6.04 -14.30 8.19
C ASN A 148 6.67 -15.45 9.02
N GLU A 149 7.98 -15.69 8.93
CA GLU A 149 8.69 -16.62 9.83
C GLU A 149 8.64 -16.16 11.30
N ASN A 150 8.73 -14.83 11.52
CA ASN A 150 8.65 -14.22 12.84
C ASN A 150 7.82 -12.93 12.79
N PRO A 151 6.51 -13.03 12.54
CA PRO A 151 5.66 -11.86 12.38
C PRO A 151 5.49 -11.16 13.72
N THR A 152 5.61 -9.83 13.70
CA THR A 152 5.43 -8.99 14.89
C THR A 152 4.33 -7.96 14.65
N PRO A 153 3.28 -7.93 15.49
CA PRO A 153 2.22 -6.95 15.37
C PRO A 153 2.77 -5.52 15.48
N TYR A 154 2.32 -4.63 14.60
CA TYR A 154 2.64 -3.22 14.71
C TYR A 154 1.89 -2.60 15.88
N LYS A 155 2.62 -2.08 16.88
CA LYS A 155 2.02 -1.35 17.99
C LYS A 155 1.60 0.05 17.56
N TRP A 156 0.39 0.45 17.94
CA TRP A 156 -0.06 1.83 17.82
C TRP A 156 0.74 2.71 18.79
N VAL A 157 1.51 3.63 18.23
CA VAL A 157 2.32 4.57 19.04
C VAL A 157 1.50 5.79 19.44
N LYS A 158 0.42 6.09 18.72
CA LYS A 158 -0.46 7.24 19.01
C LYS A 158 -1.71 6.79 19.74
N SER A 159 -2.06 7.52 20.81
CA SER A 159 -3.33 7.34 21.49
C SER A 159 -4.54 7.78 20.62
N ALA A 160 -5.74 7.29 20.92
CA ALA A 160 -6.97 7.70 20.23
C ALA A 160 -7.13 9.22 20.20
N ASP A 161 -6.82 9.91 21.31
CA ASP A 161 -6.90 11.37 21.42
C ASP A 161 -5.93 12.10 20.50
N GLN A 162 -4.70 11.60 20.38
CA GLN A 162 -3.70 12.14 19.43
C GLN A 162 -4.15 11.96 17.97
N ILE A 163 -4.80 10.85 17.68
CA ILE A 163 -5.39 10.54 16.38
C ILE A 163 -6.52 11.52 16.07
N LEU A 164 -7.48 11.67 16.99
CA LEU A 164 -8.61 12.59 16.85
C LEU A 164 -8.16 14.04 16.73
N ALA A 165 -7.18 14.47 17.51
CA ALA A 165 -6.59 15.80 17.40
C ALA A 165 -5.90 16.04 16.04
N SER A 166 -5.28 15.01 15.45
CA SER A 166 -4.69 15.08 14.11
C SER A 166 -5.77 15.24 13.02
N VAL A 167 -6.84 14.45 13.10
CA VAL A 167 -7.99 14.53 12.18
C VAL A 167 -8.66 15.91 12.29
N LYS A 168 -8.89 16.40 13.50
CA LYS A 168 -9.48 17.74 13.74
C LYS A 168 -8.66 18.85 13.08
N ARG A 169 -7.33 18.83 13.26
CA ARG A 169 -6.41 19.79 12.63
C ARG A 169 -6.45 19.71 11.08
N PHE A 170 -6.57 18.51 10.53
CA PHE A 170 -6.69 18.31 9.09
C PHE A 170 -8.01 18.92 8.57
N CYS A 171 -9.15 18.61 9.20
CA CYS A 171 -10.44 19.16 8.83
C CYS A 171 -10.45 20.70 8.90
N GLN A 172 -9.85 21.30 9.92
CA GLN A 172 -9.73 22.75 10.07
C GLN A 172 -8.92 23.38 8.93
N LYS A 173 -7.78 22.77 8.55
CA LYS A 173 -6.95 23.24 7.41
C LYS A 173 -7.66 23.13 6.06
N THR A 174 -8.53 22.13 5.90
CA THR A 174 -9.28 21.94 4.65
C THR A 174 -10.40 22.98 4.55
N MET A 175 -11.08 23.28 5.66
CA MET A 175 -12.13 24.32 5.72
C MET A 175 -11.58 25.75 5.51
N SER A 176 -10.40 26.06 6.06
CA SER A 176 -9.77 27.38 5.85
C SER A 176 -9.27 27.58 4.41
N ARG A 177 -8.90 26.52 3.68
CA ARG A 177 -8.53 26.60 2.26
C ARG A 177 -9.71 26.81 1.32
N THR A 178 -10.91 26.36 1.70
CA THR A 178 -12.13 26.56 0.89
C THR A 178 -12.71 27.97 1.05
N SER A 179 -12.40 28.65 2.15
CA SER A 179 -12.82 30.04 2.39
C SER A 179 -11.91 31.09 1.73
N ASP A 180 -10.66 30.73 1.37
CA ASP A 180 -9.68 31.64 0.75
C ASP A 180 -9.71 31.64 -0.79
N SER A 181 -10.53 30.76 -1.40
CA SER A 181 -10.66 30.64 -2.87
C SER A 181 -11.98 31.21 -3.40
N GLY A 182 -12.62 32.10 -2.65
CA GLY A 182 -13.93 32.68 -2.95
C GLY A 182 -13.95 34.23 -3.07
N ASP A 183 -12.83 34.87 -3.42
CA ASP A 183 -12.76 36.28 -3.82
C ASP A 183 -12.22 36.43 -5.24
#